data_cf9ed9042ea1c4b28b886e03b2e96859
#
_entry.id   cf9ed9042ea1c4b28b886e03b2e96859
#
_cell.length_a   1.000
_cell.length_b   1.000
_cell.length_c   1.000
_cell.angle_alpha   90.00
_cell.angle_beta   90.00
_cell.angle_gamma   90.00
#
_symmetry.space_group_name_H-M   'P 1'
#
loop_
_entity.id
_entity.type
_entity.pdbx_description
1 polymer ?
#
loop_
_entity_poly.entity_id
_entity_poly.type
_entity_poly.pdbx_seq_one_letter_code
_entity_poly.pdbx_strand_id
1 'polypeptide(L)'
;MATDPADLVRTGYDALSHHYRGDHETVEHYERWLDALLAGLPRRGHVLDIGCGCGVPVARRLASAGHRVTGVDISDVQIERARALVPGAAFLRADATDLDFPAASFDAVVCLYALIHMPLDRQPRLLRAIARWLRPGGRLLATTGQDAWTGTDDDWLGGGTTMWWSQADAATYRAWLDQSGLEVTDQQFVPEGDTGHALFWATRTRG
;
A
#
# COMPACT_ATOMS: atom_id res chain seq x y z
N MET A 1 -17.87 -8.91 -22.22
CA MET A 1 -17.03 -9.51 -21.15
C MET A 1 -16.92 -8.46 -20.06
N ALA A 2 -17.03 -8.82 -18.79
CA ALA A 2 -16.79 -7.87 -17.71
C ALA A 2 -15.31 -7.45 -17.74
N THR A 3 -15.04 -6.16 -17.60
CA THR A 3 -13.67 -5.64 -17.53
C THR A 3 -13.01 -6.17 -16.25
N ASP A 4 -11.75 -6.60 -16.34
CA ASP A 4 -10.97 -7.04 -15.17
C ASP A 4 -10.86 -5.87 -14.16
N PRO A 5 -11.21 -6.06 -12.89
CA PRO A 5 -11.05 -5.05 -11.87
C PRO A 5 -9.63 -4.43 -11.81
N ALA A 6 -8.60 -5.24 -11.99
CA ALA A 6 -7.21 -4.75 -12.02
C ALA A 6 -6.95 -3.79 -13.19
N ASP A 7 -7.60 -4.03 -14.36
CA ASP A 7 -7.52 -3.11 -15.50
C ASP A 7 -8.25 -1.79 -15.26
N LEU A 8 -9.39 -1.81 -14.54
CA LEU A 8 -10.08 -0.57 -14.14
C LEU A 8 -9.18 0.27 -13.23
N VAL A 9 -8.61 -0.33 -12.21
CA VAL A 9 -7.70 0.34 -11.27
C VAL A 9 -6.49 0.91 -12.00
N ARG A 10 -5.82 0.09 -12.82
CA ARG A 10 -4.66 0.53 -13.61
C ARG A 10 -5.01 1.72 -14.50
N THR A 11 -6.09 1.62 -15.27
CA THR A 11 -6.52 2.68 -16.20
C THR A 11 -6.88 3.96 -15.47
N GLY A 12 -7.57 3.86 -14.32
CA GLY A 12 -7.93 5.01 -13.49
C GLY A 12 -6.69 5.76 -12.99
N TYR A 13 -5.70 5.04 -12.44
CA TYR A 13 -4.46 5.66 -11.98
C TYR A 13 -3.55 6.14 -13.12
N ASP A 14 -3.56 5.48 -14.29
CA ASP A 14 -2.85 5.98 -15.48
C ASP A 14 -3.45 7.32 -15.94
N ALA A 15 -4.78 7.43 -15.99
CA ALA A 15 -5.47 8.63 -16.44
C ALA A 15 -5.33 9.81 -15.46
N LEU A 16 -5.44 9.56 -14.16
CA LEU A 16 -5.54 10.60 -13.14
C LEU A 16 -4.31 10.71 -12.22
N SER A 17 -3.18 10.15 -12.62
CA SER A 17 -1.96 10.09 -11.79
C SER A 17 -1.54 11.45 -11.20
N HIS A 18 -1.52 12.51 -12.01
CA HIS A 18 -1.17 13.87 -11.57
C HIS A 18 -2.28 14.56 -10.78
N HIS A 19 -3.54 14.20 -11.04
CA HIS A 19 -4.67 14.74 -10.31
C HIS A 19 -4.77 14.11 -8.92
N TYR A 20 -4.54 12.80 -8.84
CA TYR A 20 -4.56 12.05 -7.58
C TYR A 20 -3.44 12.49 -6.63
N ARG A 21 -2.23 12.72 -7.15
CA ARG A 21 -1.06 13.09 -6.33
C ARG A 21 -0.12 14.01 -7.07
N GLY A 22 0.09 15.22 -6.54
CA GLY A 22 1.09 16.16 -7.02
C GLY A 22 2.53 15.71 -6.71
N ASP A 23 3.49 16.14 -7.54
CA ASP A 23 4.90 15.74 -7.42
C ASP A 23 5.59 16.18 -6.12
N HIS A 24 5.06 17.21 -5.47
CA HIS A 24 5.60 17.82 -4.24
C HIS A 24 4.59 17.82 -3.09
N GLU A 25 3.52 17.08 -3.24
CA GLU A 25 2.45 17.06 -2.26
C GLU A 25 2.93 16.44 -0.94
N THR A 26 2.56 17.11 0.16
CA THR A 26 2.73 16.62 1.53
C THR A 26 1.36 16.39 2.14
N VAL A 27 1.20 15.30 2.85
CA VAL A 27 -0.03 14.95 3.54
C VAL A 27 0.30 14.69 5.00
N GLU A 28 -0.20 15.52 5.89
CA GLU A 28 0.20 15.58 7.31
C GLU A 28 0.11 14.22 8.03
N HIS A 29 -0.95 13.45 7.80
CA HIS A 29 -1.09 12.15 8.45
C HIS A 29 -0.04 11.13 7.97
N TYR A 30 0.41 11.20 6.70
CA TYR A 30 1.51 10.36 6.21
C TYR A 30 2.82 10.67 6.93
N GLU A 31 3.13 11.93 7.18
CA GLU A 31 4.37 12.32 7.86
C GLU A 31 4.45 11.68 9.25
N ARG A 32 3.37 11.72 10.03
CA ARG A 32 3.32 11.09 11.36
C ARG A 32 3.51 9.57 11.30
N TRP A 33 2.87 8.91 10.33
CA TRP A 33 3.02 7.46 10.15
C TRP A 33 4.43 7.08 9.72
N LEU A 34 5.02 7.84 8.79
CA LEU A 34 6.37 7.59 8.31
C LEU A 34 7.42 7.87 9.37
N ASP A 35 7.26 8.88 10.21
CA ASP A 35 8.15 9.14 11.34
C ASP A 35 8.10 7.99 12.37
N ALA A 36 6.91 7.49 12.70
CA ALA A 36 6.74 6.32 13.57
C ALA A 36 7.35 5.03 12.96
N LEU A 37 7.21 4.84 11.64
CA LEU A 37 7.84 3.73 10.93
C LEU A 37 9.36 3.84 10.98
N LEU A 38 9.92 5.01 10.62
CA LEU A 38 11.35 5.29 10.59
C LEU A 38 12.01 5.08 11.95
N ALA A 39 11.36 5.50 13.05
CA ALA A 39 11.87 5.30 14.41
C ALA A 39 12.08 3.83 14.78
N GLY A 40 11.40 2.92 14.11
CA GLY A 40 11.49 1.48 14.37
C GLY A 40 12.29 0.69 13.34
N LEU A 41 12.78 1.31 12.27
CA LEU A 41 13.56 0.64 11.25
C LEU A 41 15.04 0.51 11.65
N PRO A 42 15.72 -0.59 11.28
CA PRO A 42 17.15 -0.67 11.40
C PRO A 42 17.83 0.32 10.45
N ARG A 43 19.07 0.71 10.75
CA ARG A 43 19.84 1.55 9.82
C ARG A 43 19.91 0.92 8.44
N ARG A 44 19.61 1.70 7.38
CA ARG A 44 19.57 1.23 5.99
C ARG A 44 18.64 0.03 5.79
N GLY A 45 17.55 -0.04 6.56
CA GLY A 45 16.53 -1.09 6.40
C GLY A 45 15.99 -1.15 4.98
N HIS A 46 15.49 -2.32 4.57
CA HIS A 46 14.87 -2.52 3.27
C HIS A 46 13.34 -2.49 3.43
N VAL A 47 12.69 -1.57 2.74
CA VAL A 47 11.23 -1.38 2.80
C VAL A 47 10.61 -1.69 1.44
N LEU A 48 9.51 -2.45 1.45
CA LEU A 48 8.64 -2.66 0.31
C LEU A 48 7.45 -1.69 0.42
N ASP A 49 7.17 -0.94 -0.64
CA ASP A 49 6.03 -0.02 -0.76
C ASP A 49 5.06 -0.57 -1.82
N ILE A 50 3.95 -1.17 -1.38
CA ILE A 50 2.92 -1.79 -2.24
C ILE A 50 1.86 -0.75 -2.58
N GLY A 51 1.60 -0.55 -3.88
CA GLY A 51 0.78 0.56 -4.36
C GLY A 51 1.51 1.89 -4.16
N CYS A 52 2.79 1.92 -4.53
CA CYS A 52 3.67 3.05 -4.24
C CYS A 52 3.28 4.35 -4.97
N GLY A 53 2.37 4.30 -5.92
CA GLY A 53 2.00 5.42 -6.76
C GLY A 53 3.24 6.05 -7.41
N CYS A 54 3.27 7.37 -7.47
CA CYS A 54 4.44 8.12 -7.98
C CYS A 54 5.62 8.18 -6.98
N GLY A 55 5.62 7.37 -5.93
CA GLY A 55 6.67 7.32 -4.91
C GLY A 55 6.61 8.45 -3.88
N VAL A 56 5.59 9.31 -3.93
CA VAL A 56 5.41 10.46 -3.04
C VAL A 56 4.13 10.25 -2.21
N PRO A 57 4.21 10.40 -0.87
CA PRO A 57 5.36 10.78 -0.05
C PRO A 57 6.23 9.61 0.42
N VAL A 58 5.74 8.34 0.37
CA VAL A 58 6.30 7.19 1.09
C VAL A 58 7.72 6.87 0.64
N ALA A 59 7.90 6.45 -0.61
CA ALA A 59 9.23 6.05 -1.12
C ALA A 59 10.25 7.19 -1.01
N ARG A 60 9.83 8.45 -1.29
CA ARG A 60 10.70 9.64 -1.16
C ARG A 60 11.20 9.82 0.27
N ARG A 61 10.30 9.78 1.26
CA ARG A 61 10.65 10.00 2.68
C ARG A 61 11.61 8.93 3.19
N LEU A 62 11.34 7.66 2.86
CA LEU A 62 12.15 6.52 3.26
C LEU A 62 13.52 6.52 2.59
N ALA A 63 13.60 6.80 1.28
CA ALA A 63 14.86 6.88 0.55
C ALA A 63 15.72 8.06 1.04
N SER A 64 15.10 9.23 1.30
CA SER A 64 15.79 10.40 1.86
C SER A 64 16.35 10.15 3.26
N ALA A 65 15.73 9.25 4.04
CA ALA A 65 16.23 8.81 5.33
C ALA A 65 17.34 7.72 5.24
N GLY A 66 17.74 7.35 4.01
CA GLY A 66 18.84 6.41 3.74
C GLY A 66 18.43 4.93 3.76
N HIS A 67 17.15 4.62 3.68
CA HIS A 67 16.65 3.25 3.55
C HIS A 67 16.66 2.79 2.09
N ARG A 68 16.76 1.46 1.89
CA ARG A 68 16.51 0.85 0.58
C ARG A 68 15.01 0.72 0.39
N VAL A 69 14.50 1.23 -0.72
CA VAL A 69 13.07 1.15 -1.03
C VAL A 69 12.86 0.39 -2.34
N THR A 70 11.94 -0.56 -2.31
CA THR A 70 11.37 -1.19 -3.48
C THR A 70 9.90 -0.82 -3.54
N GLY A 71 9.51 -0.03 -4.54
CA GLY A 71 8.12 0.34 -4.79
C GLY A 71 7.49 -0.55 -5.86
N VAL A 72 6.23 -0.91 -5.68
CA VAL A 72 5.44 -1.68 -6.65
C VAL A 72 4.13 -0.98 -6.90
N ASP A 73 3.77 -0.81 -8.16
CA ASP A 73 2.47 -0.30 -8.57
C ASP A 73 2.01 -0.97 -9.87
N ILE A 74 0.70 -1.05 -10.07
CA ILE A 74 0.10 -1.63 -11.28
C ILE A 74 0.08 -0.63 -12.45
N SER A 75 0.13 0.67 -12.18
CA SER A 75 0.08 1.75 -13.15
C SER A 75 1.45 2.01 -13.79
N ASP A 76 1.49 2.03 -15.11
CA ASP A 76 2.72 2.36 -15.85
C ASP A 76 3.10 3.83 -15.63
N VAL A 77 2.11 4.74 -15.65
CA VAL A 77 2.32 6.20 -15.44
C VAL A 77 2.85 6.48 -14.04
N GLN A 78 2.30 5.81 -13.01
CA GLN A 78 2.78 5.97 -11.64
C GLN A 78 4.25 5.54 -11.51
N ILE A 79 4.62 4.40 -12.08
CA ILE A 79 5.99 3.88 -12.02
C ILE A 79 6.97 4.77 -12.80
N GLU A 80 6.58 5.31 -13.95
CA GLU A 80 7.41 6.24 -14.70
C GLU A 80 7.69 7.51 -13.86
N ARG A 81 6.65 8.09 -13.28
CA ARG A 81 6.78 9.24 -12.36
C ARG A 81 7.64 8.91 -11.15
N ALA A 82 7.42 7.75 -10.52
CA ALA A 82 8.16 7.33 -9.34
C ALA A 82 9.67 7.25 -9.60
N ARG A 83 10.09 6.70 -10.75
CA ARG A 83 11.49 6.64 -11.16
C ARG A 83 12.11 8.03 -11.37
N ALA A 84 11.34 8.96 -11.91
CA ALA A 84 11.79 10.35 -12.09
C ALA A 84 11.89 11.12 -10.77
N LEU A 85 10.90 10.93 -9.88
CA LEU A 85 10.77 11.69 -8.63
C LEU A 85 11.65 11.14 -7.49
N VAL A 86 11.97 9.84 -7.51
CA VAL A 86 12.74 9.17 -6.44
C VAL A 86 13.81 8.25 -7.04
N PRO A 87 14.84 8.81 -7.73
CA PRO A 87 15.85 7.99 -8.43
C PRO A 87 16.71 7.11 -7.51
N GLY A 88 16.65 7.34 -6.20
CA GLY A 88 17.35 6.52 -5.18
C GLY A 88 16.61 5.25 -4.77
N ALA A 89 15.40 5.00 -5.28
CA ALA A 89 14.60 3.80 -5.01
C ALA A 89 14.48 2.91 -6.25
N ALA A 90 14.14 1.63 -6.04
CA ALA A 90 13.82 0.70 -7.13
C ALA A 90 12.31 0.61 -7.32
N PHE A 91 11.84 0.64 -8.57
CA PHE A 91 10.40 0.58 -8.88
C PHE A 91 10.08 -0.50 -9.89
N LEU A 92 9.06 -1.30 -9.57
CA LEU A 92 8.58 -2.42 -10.37
C LEU A 92 7.11 -2.19 -10.75
N ARG A 93 6.80 -2.23 -12.05
CA ARG A 93 5.42 -2.29 -12.52
C ARG A 93 4.93 -3.72 -12.43
N ALA A 94 3.98 -3.99 -11.54
CA ALA A 94 3.40 -5.33 -11.36
C ALA A 94 2.06 -5.25 -10.60
N ASP A 95 1.22 -6.27 -10.77
CA ASP A 95 0.14 -6.56 -9.83
C ASP A 95 0.77 -7.16 -8.56
N ALA A 96 0.53 -6.52 -7.41
CA ALA A 96 1.11 -6.96 -6.14
C ALA A 96 0.60 -8.35 -5.70
N THR A 97 -0.56 -8.77 -6.18
CA THR A 97 -1.13 -10.09 -5.86
C THR A 97 -0.40 -11.26 -6.56
N ASP A 98 0.38 -10.97 -7.60
CA ASP A 98 1.17 -11.94 -8.38
C ASP A 98 2.65 -11.96 -8.01
N LEU A 99 3.07 -11.11 -7.06
CA LEU A 99 4.47 -11.01 -6.63
C LEU A 99 4.89 -12.19 -5.76
N ASP A 100 6.16 -12.53 -5.89
CA ASP A 100 6.85 -13.48 -5.03
C ASP A 100 8.27 -13.01 -4.70
N PHE A 101 8.44 -12.41 -3.53
CA PHE A 101 9.76 -12.06 -3.01
C PHE A 101 10.32 -13.19 -2.12
N PRO A 102 11.66 -13.32 -2.01
CA PRO A 102 12.26 -14.26 -1.07
C PRO A 102 11.79 -13.98 0.38
N ALA A 103 11.69 -15.03 1.18
CA ALA A 103 11.33 -14.88 2.59
C ALA A 103 12.34 -14.00 3.33
N ALA A 104 11.85 -13.23 4.31
CA ALA A 104 12.65 -12.36 5.16
C ALA A 104 13.54 -11.35 4.38
N SER A 105 13.01 -10.80 3.27
CA SER A 105 13.70 -9.81 2.43
C SER A 105 13.56 -8.39 2.95
N PHE A 106 12.49 -8.09 3.69
CA PHE A 106 12.14 -6.72 4.06
C PHE A 106 12.09 -6.52 5.57
N ASP A 107 12.53 -5.35 6.04
CA ASP A 107 12.41 -4.91 7.43
C ASP A 107 11.04 -4.30 7.70
N ALA A 108 10.43 -3.71 6.67
CA ALA A 108 9.04 -3.27 6.70
C ALA A 108 8.36 -3.40 5.34
N VAL A 109 7.02 -3.47 5.38
CA VAL A 109 6.13 -3.33 4.23
C VAL A 109 5.16 -2.21 4.53
N VAL A 110 4.99 -1.30 3.56
CA VAL A 110 3.97 -0.25 3.55
C VAL A 110 2.96 -0.59 2.46
N CYS A 111 1.67 -0.48 2.75
CA CYS A 111 0.58 -0.71 1.82
C CYS A 111 -0.56 0.27 2.13
N LEU A 112 -0.41 1.50 1.68
CA LEU A 112 -1.37 2.57 1.96
C LEU A 112 -2.31 2.79 0.78
N TYR A 113 -3.61 2.68 1.03
CA TYR A 113 -4.71 2.85 0.05
C TYR A 113 -4.61 1.94 -1.19
N ALA A 114 -3.91 0.80 -1.09
CA ALA A 114 -3.74 -0.13 -2.20
C ALA A 114 -4.54 -1.44 -2.03
N LEU A 115 -4.62 -2.00 -0.82
CA LEU A 115 -5.38 -3.24 -0.58
C LEU A 115 -6.84 -3.12 -1.03
N ILE A 116 -7.46 -1.99 -0.81
CA ILE A 116 -8.86 -1.71 -1.16
C ILE A 116 -9.15 -1.73 -2.67
N HIS A 117 -8.12 -1.75 -3.51
CA HIS A 117 -8.21 -1.86 -4.97
C HIS A 117 -7.84 -3.26 -5.50
N MET A 118 -7.69 -4.24 -4.62
CA MET A 118 -7.35 -5.61 -5.01
C MET A 118 -8.57 -6.53 -4.85
N PRO A 119 -8.75 -7.56 -5.69
CA PRO A 119 -9.83 -8.52 -5.52
C PRO A 119 -9.84 -9.12 -4.10
N LEU A 120 -11.01 -9.11 -3.46
CA LEU A 120 -11.15 -9.46 -2.05
C LEU A 120 -10.67 -10.88 -1.73
N ASP A 121 -10.86 -11.82 -2.65
CA ASP A 121 -10.42 -13.20 -2.55
C ASP A 121 -8.89 -13.37 -2.62
N ARG A 122 -8.18 -12.39 -3.21
CA ARG A 122 -6.71 -12.40 -3.30
C ARG A 122 -6.02 -11.76 -2.09
N GLN A 123 -6.70 -10.88 -1.36
CA GLN A 123 -6.11 -10.12 -0.25
C GLN A 123 -5.57 -11.00 0.89
N PRO A 124 -6.27 -12.06 1.38
CA PRO A 124 -5.71 -12.92 2.43
C PRO A 124 -4.44 -13.65 1.99
N ARG A 125 -4.32 -14.00 0.69
CA ARG A 125 -3.10 -14.60 0.15
C ARG A 125 -1.95 -13.60 0.13
N LEU A 126 -2.21 -12.34 -0.27
CA LEU A 126 -1.21 -11.29 -0.24
C LEU A 126 -0.73 -11.00 1.19
N LEU A 127 -1.62 -10.93 2.19
CA LEU A 127 -1.23 -10.73 3.59
C LEU A 127 -0.31 -11.85 4.11
N ARG A 128 -0.59 -13.12 3.75
CA ARG A 128 0.33 -14.24 4.05
C ARG A 128 1.67 -14.11 3.34
N ALA A 129 1.68 -13.64 2.10
CA ALA A 129 2.91 -13.39 1.36
C ALA A 129 3.73 -12.26 2.00
N ILE A 130 3.09 -11.15 2.38
CA ILE A 130 3.70 -10.04 3.12
C ILE A 130 4.35 -10.55 4.41
N ALA A 131 3.63 -11.35 5.20
CA ALA A 131 4.17 -11.94 6.42
C ALA A 131 5.44 -12.77 6.15
N ARG A 132 5.46 -13.55 5.06
CA ARG A 132 6.64 -14.33 4.66
C ARG A 132 7.79 -13.43 4.21
N TRP A 133 7.53 -12.35 3.47
CA TRP A 133 8.54 -11.42 2.96
C TRP A 133 9.17 -10.58 4.06
N LEU A 134 8.43 -10.25 5.11
CA LEU A 134 8.95 -9.55 6.27
C LEU A 134 9.96 -10.43 7.03
N ARG A 135 11.01 -9.83 7.58
CA ARG A 135 11.89 -10.46 8.57
C ARG A 135 11.12 -10.74 9.86
N PRO A 136 11.52 -11.73 10.68
CA PRO A 136 10.99 -11.86 12.05
C PRO A 136 11.13 -10.53 12.82
N GLY A 137 10.02 -10.02 13.34
CA GLY A 137 9.95 -8.70 13.96
C GLY A 137 9.84 -7.52 12.98
N GLY A 138 9.78 -7.80 11.67
CA GLY A 138 9.51 -6.79 10.64
C GLY A 138 8.09 -6.24 10.73
N ARG A 139 7.89 -5.03 10.24
CA ARG A 139 6.66 -4.26 10.45
C ARG A 139 5.82 -4.14 9.18
N LEU A 140 4.50 -4.22 9.34
CA LEU A 140 3.52 -3.83 8.34
C LEU A 140 2.84 -2.54 8.77
N LEU A 141 2.70 -1.60 7.84
CA LEU A 141 1.83 -0.43 7.93
C LEU A 141 0.87 -0.48 6.74
N ALA A 142 -0.42 -0.62 7.00
CA ALA A 142 -1.41 -0.75 5.93
C ALA A 142 -2.70 -0.02 6.24
N THR A 143 -3.29 0.63 5.22
CA THR A 143 -4.69 1.05 5.25
C THR A 143 -5.57 0.02 4.58
N THR A 144 -6.76 -0.19 5.12
CA THR A 144 -7.77 -1.15 4.65
C THR A 144 -9.16 -0.52 4.70
N GLY A 145 -10.19 -1.24 4.29
CA GLY A 145 -11.56 -0.82 4.54
C GLY A 145 -11.85 -0.73 6.05
N GLN A 146 -12.61 0.29 6.44
CA GLN A 146 -13.26 0.35 7.75
C GLN A 146 -14.51 -0.51 7.74
N ASP A 147 -15.31 -0.37 6.69
CA ASP A 147 -16.53 -1.12 6.45
C ASP A 147 -16.40 -1.95 5.17
N ALA A 148 -17.13 -3.07 5.10
CA ALA A 148 -17.11 -3.92 3.91
C ALA A 148 -17.83 -3.26 2.75
N TRP A 149 -17.18 -3.17 1.59
CA TRP A 149 -17.78 -2.61 0.38
C TRP A 149 -17.08 -3.12 -0.88
N THR A 150 -17.85 -3.32 -1.95
CA THR A 150 -17.34 -3.58 -3.29
C THR A 150 -18.19 -2.84 -4.29
N GLY A 151 -17.57 -2.07 -5.18
CA GLY A 151 -18.27 -1.27 -6.18
C GLY A 151 -17.33 -0.44 -7.03
N THR A 152 -17.94 0.41 -7.85
CA THR A 152 -17.24 1.35 -8.74
C THR A 152 -17.73 2.77 -8.50
N ASP A 153 -16.87 3.73 -8.83
CA ASP A 153 -17.21 5.13 -9.07
C ASP A 153 -16.83 5.44 -10.52
N ASP A 154 -17.83 5.83 -11.34
CA ASP A 154 -17.63 6.06 -12.76
C ASP A 154 -17.12 7.46 -13.10
N ASP A 155 -17.04 8.33 -12.12
CA ASP A 155 -16.47 9.68 -12.26
C ASP A 155 -15.43 9.97 -11.17
N TRP A 156 -14.56 8.99 -10.91
CA TRP A 156 -13.57 9.08 -9.85
C TRP A 156 -12.76 10.38 -9.93
N LEU A 157 -12.75 11.12 -8.82
CA LEU A 157 -12.13 12.44 -8.68
C LEU A 157 -12.63 13.49 -9.68
N GLY A 158 -13.83 13.33 -10.25
CA GLY A 158 -14.35 14.22 -11.31
C GLY A 158 -13.59 14.12 -12.63
N GLY A 159 -12.86 13.04 -12.86
CA GLY A 159 -12.00 12.83 -14.02
C GLY A 159 -12.58 11.99 -15.15
N GLY A 160 -13.86 11.61 -15.07
CA GLY A 160 -14.55 10.82 -16.11
C GLY A 160 -13.96 9.43 -16.31
N THR A 161 -13.32 8.86 -15.29
CA THR A 161 -12.77 7.50 -15.34
C THR A 161 -13.33 6.65 -14.21
N THR A 162 -13.62 5.38 -14.53
CA THR A 162 -14.13 4.42 -13.55
C THR A 162 -13.01 3.93 -12.64
N MET A 163 -13.20 3.99 -11.32
CA MET A 163 -12.38 3.33 -10.33
C MET A 163 -13.15 2.22 -9.64
N TRP A 164 -12.44 1.16 -9.27
CA TRP A 164 -13.00 0.00 -8.60
C TRP A 164 -12.40 -0.21 -7.22
N TRP A 165 -13.24 -0.60 -6.26
CA TRP A 165 -12.86 -0.95 -4.91
C TRP A 165 -13.43 -2.30 -4.51
N SER A 166 -12.71 -3.00 -3.62
CA SER A 166 -13.20 -4.20 -2.96
C SER A 166 -12.51 -4.35 -1.62
N GLN A 167 -13.28 -4.24 -0.56
CA GLN A 167 -12.74 -4.26 0.79
C GLN A 167 -13.66 -5.01 1.76
N ALA A 168 -13.04 -5.68 2.74
CA ALA A 168 -13.71 -6.19 3.92
C ALA A 168 -13.80 -5.10 5.00
N ASP A 169 -14.49 -5.40 6.09
CA ASP A 169 -14.46 -4.56 7.28
C ASP A 169 -13.15 -4.72 8.10
N ALA A 170 -12.91 -3.78 9.00
CA ALA A 170 -11.72 -3.75 9.82
C ALA A 170 -11.55 -5.00 10.71
N ALA A 171 -12.64 -5.60 11.19
CA ALA A 171 -12.59 -6.80 12.01
C ALA A 171 -12.11 -8.02 11.21
N THR A 172 -12.58 -8.14 9.98
CA THR A 172 -12.15 -9.17 9.02
C THR A 172 -10.66 -9.02 8.69
N TYR A 173 -10.19 -7.79 8.41
CA TYR A 173 -8.76 -7.56 8.17
C TYR A 173 -7.90 -7.90 9.39
N ARG A 174 -8.32 -7.55 10.60
CA ARG A 174 -7.63 -7.94 11.83
C ARG A 174 -7.49 -9.47 11.91
N ALA A 175 -8.57 -10.20 11.66
CA ALA A 175 -8.54 -11.67 11.66
C ALA A 175 -7.58 -12.24 10.58
N TRP A 176 -7.55 -11.67 9.38
CA TRP A 176 -6.63 -12.10 8.32
C TRP A 176 -5.17 -11.80 8.64
N LEU A 177 -4.88 -10.66 9.27
CA LEU A 177 -3.54 -10.31 9.75
C LEU A 177 -3.06 -11.33 10.79
N ASP A 178 -3.86 -11.60 11.82
CA ASP A 178 -3.54 -12.56 12.88
C ASP A 178 -3.32 -13.97 12.30
N GLN A 179 -4.21 -14.44 11.41
CA GLN A 179 -4.07 -15.74 10.72
C GLN A 179 -2.83 -15.82 9.83
N SER A 180 -2.32 -14.69 9.39
CA SER A 180 -1.09 -14.60 8.58
C SER A 180 0.19 -14.58 9.40
N GLY A 181 0.11 -14.54 10.75
CA GLY A 181 1.26 -14.38 11.64
C GLY A 181 1.75 -12.93 11.74
N LEU A 182 0.85 -11.98 11.51
CA LEU A 182 1.05 -10.54 11.67
C LEU A 182 0.28 -10.07 12.90
N GLU A 183 0.96 -9.96 14.02
CA GLU A 183 0.39 -9.46 15.27
C GLU A 183 0.07 -7.97 15.15
N VAL A 184 -1.23 -7.62 15.27
CA VAL A 184 -1.67 -6.23 15.22
C VAL A 184 -1.26 -5.51 16.50
N THR A 185 -0.39 -4.54 16.39
CA THR A 185 0.15 -3.75 17.52
C THR A 185 -0.60 -2.45 17.74
N ASP A 186 -1.22 -1.90 16.70
CA ASP A 186 -2.08 -0.71 16.79
C ASP A 186 -3.10 -0.70 15.63
N GLN A 187 -4.26 -0.08 15.88
CA GLN A 187 -5.31 0.14 14.88
C GLN A 187 -5.91 1.52 15.10
N GLN A 188 -5.99 2.30 14.02
CA GLN A 188 -6.54 3.65 14.02
C GLN A 188 -7.65 3.78 12.98
N PHE A 189 -8.62 4.66 13.24
CA PHE A 189 -9.55 5.11 12.21
C PHE A 189 -8.99 6.36 11.52
N VAL A 190 -8.97 6.33 10.19
CA VAL A 190 -8.53 7.45 9.35
C VAL A 190 -9.75 8.01 8.64
N PRO A 191 -10.27 9.16 9.04
CA PRO A 191 -11.47 9.73 8.43
C PRO A 191 -11.20 10.20 7.00
N GLU A 192 -12.16 9.96 6.11
CA GLU A 192 -12.19 10.44 4.74
C GLU A 192 -13.63 10.77 4.35
N GLY A 193 -13.95 12.08 4.26
CA GLY A 193 -15.34 12.54 4.06
C GLY A 193 -16.26 12.02 5.17
N ASP A 194 -17.39 11.44 4.77
CA ASP A 194 -18.39 10.84 5.68
C ASP A 194 -18.06 9.38 6.07
N THR A 195 -16.95 8.85 5.59
CA THR A 195 -16.48 7.47 5.83
C THR A 195 -15.02 7.47 6.31
N GLY A 196 -14.28 6.41 6.05
CA GLY A 196 -12.84 6.35 6.34
C GLY A 196 -12.26 4.96 6.19
N HIS A 197 -11.03 4.86 6.60
CA HIS A 197 -10.23 3.64 6.51
C HIS A 197 -9.77 3.17 7.88
N ALA A 198 -9.50 1.87 8.02
CA ALA A 198 -8.74 1.35 9.13
C ALA A 198 -7.25 1.35 8.77
N LEU A 199 -6.43 1.97 9.62
CA LEU A 199 -4.97 1.88 9.55
C LEU A 199 -4.51 0.83 10.54
N PHE A 200 -3.73 -0.14 10.06
CA PHE A 200 -3.13 -1.18 10.89
C PHE A 200 -1.61 -1.04 10.95
N TRP A 201 -1.10 -1.13 12.17
CA TRP A 201 0.27 -1.46 12.46
C TRP A 201 0.33 -2.92 12.91
N ALA A 202 1.15 -3.71 12.25
CA ALA A 202 1.34 -5.10 12.64
C ALA A 202 2.82 -5.48 12.57
N THR A 203 3.19 -6.50 13.34
CA THR A 203 4.57 -7.00 13.38
C THR A 203 4.56 -8.50 13.07
N ARG A 204 5.47 -8.94 12.21
CA ARG A 204 5.68 -10.38 12.01
C ARG A 204 6.14 -11.02 13.31
N THR A 205 5.43 -12.03 13.79
CA THR A 205 5.80 -12.78 14.98
C THR A 205 7.19 -13.42 14.83
N ARG A 206 7.95 -13.43 15.93
CA ARG A 206 9.22 -14.16 16.02
C ARG A 206 8.88 -15.62 16.32
N GLY A 207 8.61 -16.40 15.28
CA GLY A 207 8.44 -17.85 15.41
C GLY A 207 9.76 -18.55 15.61
#